data_977bf163cf4f6562ade3656a00f3daf6
#
_entry.id   977bf163cf4f6562ade3656a00f3daf6
#
_cell.length_a   1.000
_cell.length_b   1.000
_cell.length_c   1.000
_cell.angle_alpha   90.00
_cell.angle_beta   90.00
_cell.angle_gamma   90.00
#
_symmetry.space_group_name_H-M   'P 1'
#
loop_
_entity.id
_entity.type
_entity.pdbx_description
1 polymer ?
#
loop_
_entity_poly.entity_id
_entity_poly.type
_entity_poly.pdbx_seq_one_letter_code
_entity_poly.pdbx_strand_id
1 'polypeptide(L)'
;SLFAGYLADKLGRKALITVAAALFTVSIPVICLSQEVFGIMLLGRILQGASAGIVGVVVPLYLAECLSAESRGKGTGMFQFLLTVGLVFAAVVGLLAASYVGGVENSGASEETLTSAKIFAWQAIFWVCAVPGLFLFFGSFRLSESPRYLFRRGRKDEAMAVLVRSYGDVRAKEVFDEMVHIEEEEKQKAEELKKQSSSGESLL
;
A
#
# COMPACT_ATOMS: atom_id res chain seq x y z
N SER A 1 -6.87 -9.55 -1.32
CA SER A 1 -7.03 -8.62 -0.17
C SER A 1 -7.05 -9.36 1.17
N LEU A 2 -7.74 -10.51 1.35
CA LEU A 2 -7.78 -11.26 2.62
C LEU A 2 -6.38 -11.68 3.12
N PHE A 3 -5.53 -12.16 2.22
CA PHE A 3 -4.14 -12.51 2.56
C PHE A 3 -3.29 -11.31 2.99
N ALA A 4 -3.56 -10.11 2.48
CA ALA A 4 -2.78 -8.92 2.80
C ALA A 4 -2.95 -8.50 4.28
N GLY A 5 -4.16 -8.63 4.85
CA GLY A 5 -4.40 -8.38 6.27
C GLY A 5 -3.64 -9.35 7.17
N TYR A 6 -3.73 -10.65 6.88
CA TYR A 6 -2.99 -11.68 7.63
C TYR A 6 -1.47 -11.49 7.56
N LEU A 7 -0.95 -11.19 6.36
CA LEU A 7 0.47 -10.89 6.19
C LEU A 7 0.88 -9.61 6.94
N ALA A 8 0.02 -8.61 6.98
CA ALA A 8 0.28 -7.37 7.72
C ALA A 8 0.46 -7.63 9.22
N ASP A 9 -0.31 -8.53 9.79
CA ASP A 9 -0.17 -8.90 11.20
C ASP A 9 1.07 -9.76 11.47
N LYS A 10 1.56 -10.51 10.49
CA LYS A 10 2.72 -11.38 10.64
C LYS A 10 4.05 -10.67 10.37
N LEU A 11 4.14 -9.92 9.29
CA LEU A 11 5.39 -9.29 8.79
C LEU A 11 5.57 -7.83 9.23
N GLY A 12 4.47 -7.17 9.61
CA GLY A 12 4.47 -5.73 9.88
C GLY A 12 4.04 -4.90 8.67
N ARG A 13 3.56 -3.70 8.96
CA ARG A 13 2.98 -2.81 7.93
C ARG A 13 4.06 -2.23 7.03
N LYS A 14 5.16 -1.77 7.63
CA LYS A 14 6.32 -1.23 6.90
C LYS A 14 6.90 -2.25 5.92
N ALA A 15 7.15 -3.47 6.39
CA ALA A 15 7.72 -4.52 5.55
C ALA A 15 6.84 -4.82 4.33
N LEU A 16 5.52 -4.90 4.50
CA LEU A 16 4.60 -5.12 3.38
C LEU A 16 4.52 -3.95 2.42
N ILE A 17 4.55 -2.71 2.89
CA ILE A 17 4.61 -1.53 2.02
C ILE A 17 5.90 -1.57 1.19
N THR A 18 7.03 -1.94 1.80
CA THR A 18 8.31 -2.06 1.09
C THR A 18 8.27 -3.18 0.04
N VAL A 19 7.72 -4.34 0.39
CA VAL A 19 7.55 -5.47 -0.56
C VAL A 19 6.63 -5.08 -1.71
N ALA A 20 5.51 -4.44 -1.42
CA ALA A 20 4.60 -3.97 -2.46
C ALA A 20 5.26 -2.95 -3.40
N ALA A 21 6.02 -2.00 -2.84
CA ALA A 21 6.77 -1.03 -3.62
C ALA A 21 7.84 -1.70 -4.51
N ALA A 22 8.53 -2.71 -4.00
CA ALA A 22 9.49 -3.50 -4.76
C ALA A 22 8.81 -4.28 -5.91
N LEU A 23 7.71 -4.97 -5.62
CA LEU A 23 6.93 -5.70 -6.63
C LEU A 23 6.44 -4.77 -7.74
N PHE A 24 5.93 -3.60 -7.38
CA PHE A 24 5.48 -2.60 -8.35
C PHE A 24 6.65 -2.10 -9.21
N THR A 25 7.76 -1.72 -8.59
CA THR A 25 8.93 -1.18 -9.30
C THR A 25 9.54 -2.21 -10.25
N VAL A 26 9.64 -3.48 -9.81
CA VAL A 26 10.16 -4.59 -10.64
C VAL A 26 9.19 -4.97 -11.76
N SER A 27 7.89 -4.84 -11.55
CA SER A 27 6.89 -5.18 -12.57
C SER A 27 7.02 -4.35 -13.84
N ILE A 28 7.44 -3.08 -13.71
CA ILE A 28 7.52 -2.15 -14.84
C ILE A 28 8.57 -2.59 -15.88
N PRO A 29 9.86 -2.79 -15.53
CA PRO A 29 10.82 -3.29 -16.50
C PRO A 29 10.45 -4.68 -17.05
N VAL A 30 9.86 -5.56 -16.22
CA VAL A 30 9.37 -6.86 -16.69
C VAL A 30 8.33 -6.70 -17.79
N ILE A 31 7.38 -5.78 -17.63
CA ILE A 31 6.37 -5.47 -18.65
C ILE A 31 7.02 -4.83 -19.88
N CYS A 32 7.85 -3.80 -19.69
CA CYS A 32 8.45 -3.06 -20.81
C CYS A 32 9.42 -3.91 -21.65
N LEU A 33 10.13 -4.86 -21.03
CA LEU A 33 11.08 -5.75 -21.69
C LEU A 33 10.42 -7.04 -22.21
N SER A 34 9.13 -7.25 -21.98
CA SER A 34 8.42 -8.45 -22.44
C SER A 34 8.32 -8.55 -23.96
N GLN A 35 8.44 -7.43 -24.67
CA GLN A 35 8.32 -7.31 -26.13
C GLN A 35 7.14 -8.13 -26.67
N GLU A 36 7.42 -9.25 -27.36
CA GLU A 36 6.38 -10.10 -27.96
C GLU A 36 6.00 -11.32 -27.10
N VAL A 37 6.66 -11.52 -25.94
CA VAL A 37 6.41 -12.69 -25.10
C VAL A 37 5.28 -12.43 -24.14
N PHE A 38 4.06 -12.84 -24.51
CA PHE A 38 2.85 -12.67 -23.69
C PHE A 38 3.00 -13.18 -22.25
N GLY A 39 3.68 -14.32 -22.05
CA GLY A 39 3.89 -14.90 -20.71
C GLY A 39 4.66 -13.97 -19.76
N ILE A 40 5.68 -13.26 -20.25
CA ILE A 40 6.48 -12.30 -19.46
C ILE A 40 5.61 -11.08 -19.11
N MET A 41 4.85 -10.57 -20.08
CA MET A 41 3.93 -9.46 -19.84
C MET A 41 2.88 -9.84 -18.77
N LEU A 42 2.30 -11.04 -18.85
CA LEU A 42 1.34 -11.54 -17.88
C LEU A 42 1.95 -11.63 -16.48
N LEU A 43 3.18 -12.13 -16.37
CA LEU A 43 3.89 -12.19 -15.09
C LEU A 43 4.09 -10.79 -14.50
N GLY A 44 4.51 -9.82 -15.28
CA GLY A 44 4.62 -8.43 -14.84
C GLY A 44 3.28 -7.86 -14.35
N ARG A 45 2.17 -8.18 -15.03
CA ARG A 45 0.81 -7.78 -14.61
C ARG A 45 0.36 -8.45 -13.32
N ILE A 46 0.73 -9.69 -13.09
CA ILE A 46 0.45 -10.38 -11.82
C ILE A 46 1.20 -9.70 -10.67
N LEU A 47 2.48 -9.38 -10.85
CA LEU A 47 3.28 -8.64 -9.85
C LEU A 47 2.68 -7.27 -9.54
N GLN A 48 2.27 -6.54 -10.58
CA GLN A 48 1.63 -5.23 -10.44
C GLN A 48 0.30 -5.32 -9.69
N GLY A 49 -0.54 -6.30 -10.03
CA GLY A 49 -1.81 -6.55 -9.36
C GLY A 49 -1.65 -6.99 -7.90
N ALA A 50 -0.66 -7.83 -7.60
CA ALA A 50 -0.32 -8.21 -6.24
C ALA A 50 0.11 -6.99 -5.41
N SER A 51 0.98 -6.15 -5.96
CA SER A 51 1.38 -4.89 -5.32
C SER A 51 0.19 -3.98 -5.03
N ALA A 52 -0.68 -3.73 -6.03
CA ALA A 52 -1.87 -2.89 -5.87
C ALA A 52 -2.82 -3.44 -4.80
N GLY A 53 -3.00 -4.76 -4.74
CA GLY A 53 -3.81 -5.43 -3.72
C GLY A 53 -3.25 -5.26 -2.30
N ILE A 54 -1.93 -5.30 -2.14
CA ILE A 54 -1.27 -5.07 -0.84
C ILE A 54 -1.41 -3.59 -0.44
N VAL A 55 -1.05 -2.66 -1.33
CA VAL A 55 -1.10 -1.20 -1.07
C VAL A 55 -2.52 -0.77 -0.70
N GLY A 56 -3.54 -1.24 -1.42
CA GLY A 56 -4.94 -0.89 -1.20
C GLY A 56 -5.49 -1.30 0.17
N VAL A 57 -4.88 -2.28 0.83
CA VAL A 57 -5.27 -2.74 2.18
C VAL A 57 -4.34 -2.19 3.25
N VAL A 58 -3.02 -2.30 3.03
CA VAL A 58 -2.02 -2.04 4.06
C VAL A 58 -1.82 -0.55 4.31
N VAL A 59 -1.90 0.30 3.27
CA VAL A 59 -1.68 1.74 3.45
C VAL A 59 -2.81 2.41 4.25
N PRO A 60 -4.11 2.19 3.96
CA PRO A 60 -5.19 2.70 4.81
C PRO A 60 -5.11 2.18 6.24
N LEU A 61 -4.77 0.90 6.42
CA LEU A 61 -4.58 0.30 7.75
C LEU A 61 -3.43 0.99 8.51
N TYR A 62 -2.29 1.18 7.85
CA TYR A 62 -1.13 1.87 8.42
C TYR A 62 -1.48 3.30 8.84
N LEU A 63 -2.19 4.04 7.99
CA LEU A 63 -2.65 5.40 8.31
C LEU A 63 -3.61 5.41 9.51
N ALA A 64 -4.55 4.46 9.58
CA ALA A 64 -5.47 4.33 10.69
C ALA A 64 -4.79 4.00 12.02
N GLU A 65 -3.65 3.28 11.98
CA GLU A 65 -2.87 2.92 13.16
C GLU A 65 -1.87 3.99 13.59
N CYS A 66 -1.35 4.79 12.64
CA CYS A 66 -0.38 5.84 12.91
C CYS A 66 -1.02 7.19 13.23
N LEU A 67 -2.28 7.41 12.86
CA LEU A 67 -2.97 8.69 13.07
C LEU A 67 -3.89 8.64 14.30
N SER A 68 -3.95 9.76 15.02
CA SER A 68 -4.91 9.95 16.13
C SER A 68 -6.37 9.87 15.63
N ALA A 69 -7.31 9.58 16.51
CA ALA A 69 -8.73 9.49 16.20
C ALA A 69 -9.26 10.73 15.45
N GLU A 70 -8.82 11.92 15.86
CA GLU A 70 -9.20 13.21 15.23
C GLU A 70 -8.62 13.37 13.81
N SER A 71 -7.40 12.86 13.57
CA SER A 71 -6.69 13.02 12.29
C SER A 71 -6.92 11.85 11.33
N ARG A 72 -7.50 10.75 11.80
CA ARG A 72 -7.73 9.52 11.02
C ARG A 72 -8.59 9.76 9.78
N GLY A 73 -9.68 10.53 9.94
CA GLY A 73 -10.55 10.92 8.82
C GLY A 73 -9.82 11.75 7.78
N LYS A 74 -8.99 12.70 8.20
CA LYS A 74 -8.17 13.53 7.30
C LYS A 74 -7.13 12.68 6.56
N GLY A 75 -6.48 11.73 7.22
CA GLY A 75 -5.49 10.84 6.62
C GLY A 75 -6.09 9.91 5.56
N THR A 76 -7.24 9.30 5.87
CA THR A 76 -7.97 8.46 4.91
C THR A 76 -8.49 9.28 3.72
N GLY A 77 -9.02 10.49 3.98
CA GLY A 77 -9.43 11.42 2.93
C GLY A 77 -8.27 11.84 2.03
N MET A 78 -7.09 12.12 2.59
CA MET A 78 -5.88 12.46 1.84
C MET A 78 -5.41 11.29 0.97
N PHE A 79 -5.45 10.05 1.48
CA PHE A 79 -5.16 8.86 0.69
C PHE A 79 -6.08 8.74 -0.52
N GLN A 80 -7.39 8.88 -0.32
CA GLN A 80 -8.38 8.81 -1.39
C GLN A 80 -8.21 9.96 -2.40
N PHE A 81 -7.92 11.16 -1.93
CA PHE A 81 -7.65 12.31 -2.78
C PHE A 81 -6.42 12.08 -3.67
N LEU A 82 -5.30 11.64 -3.11
CA LEU A 82 -4.09 11.32 -3.86
C LEU A 82 -4.31 10.19 -4.87
N LEU A 83 -5.13 9.20 -4.53
CA LEU A 83 -5.50 8.12 -5.46
C LEU A 83 -6.28 8.68 -6.66
N THR A 84 -7.24 9.59 -6.42
CA THR A 84 -7.99 10.26 -7.48
C THR A 84 -7.09 11.13 -8.36
N VAL A 85 -6.18 11.90 -7.76
CA VAL A 85 -5.18 12.68 -8.49
C VAL A 85 -4.32 11.78 -9.38
N GLY A 86 -3.90 10.62 -8.86
CA GLY A 86 -3.16 9.63 -9.62
C GLY A 86 -3.94 9.08 -10.82
N LEU A 87 -5.24 8.83 -10.67
CA LEU A 87 -6.12 8.41 -11.78
C LEU A 87 -6.23 9.48 -12.86
N VAL A 88 -6.42 10.75 -12.47
CA VAL A 88 -6.48 11.87 -13.43
C VAL A 88 -5.15 12.00 -14.16
N PHE A 89 -4.02 11.92 -13.44
CA PHE A 89 -2.70 11.96 -14.04
C PHE A 89 -2.49 10.83 -15.05
N ALA A 90 -2.88 9.61 -14.70
CA ALA A 90 -2.80 8.46 -15.60
C ALA A 90 -3.66 8.64 -16.87
N ALA A 91 -4.87 9.23 -16.72
CA ALA A 91 -5.73 9.54 -17.86
C ALA A 91 -5.10 10.58 -18.79
N VAL A 92 -4.48 11.63 -18.24
CA VAL A 92 -3.76 12.65 -19.02
C VAL A 92 -2.58 12.03 -19.78
N VAL A 93 -1.77 11.22 -19.13
CA VAL A 93 -0.65 10.52 -19.78
C VAL A 93 -1.14 9.61 -20.90
N GLY A 94 -2.25 8.87 -20.67
CA GLY A 94 -2.89 8.03 -21.69
C GLY A 94 -3.39 8.85 -22.89
N LEU A 95 -4.00 10.01 -22.64
CA LEU A 95 -4.46 10.91 -23.70
C LEU A 95 -3.29 11.46 -24.53
N LEU A 96 -2.20 11.88 -23.89
CA LEU A 96 -1.00 12.35 -24.59
C LEU A 96 -0.39 11.25 -25.47
N ALA A 97 -0.29 10.03 -24.96
CA ALA A 97 0.18 8.88 -25.70
C ALA A 97 -0.73 8.56 -26.92
N ALA A 98 -2.04 8.60 -26.74
CA ALA A 98 -3.02 8.42 -27.81
C ALA A 98 -2.93 9.52 -28.87
N SER A 99 -2.79 10.80 -28.46
CA SER A 99 -2.63 11.94 -29.36
C SER A 99 -1.35 11.85 -30.17
N TYR A 100 -0.26 11.37 -29.57
CA TYR A 100 1.01 11.14 -30.25
C TYR A 100 0.84 10.09 -31.38
N VAL A 101 0.23 8.94 -31.07
CA VAL A 101 -0.02 7.87 -32.05
C VAL A 101 -0.96 8.36 -33.16
N GLY A 102 -2.03 9.06 -32.80
CA GLY A 102 -2.97 9.65 -33.78
C GLY A 102 -2.32 10.69 -34.68
N GLY A 103 -1.37 11.47 -34.20
CA GLY A 103 -0.56 12.39 -35.00
C GLY A 103 0.30 11.68 -36.03
N VAL A 104 0.93 10.56 -35.65
CA VAL A 104 1.73 9.73 -36.56
C VAL A 104 0.84 9.07 -37.62
N GLU A 105 -0.34 8.55 -37.24
CA GLU A 105 -1.29 7.94 -38.15
C GLU A 105 -1.80 8.95 -39.19
N ASN A 106 -2.20 10.14 -38.76
CA ASN A 106 -2.68 11.21 -39.64
C ASN A 106 -1.60 11.79 -40.58
N SER A 107 -0.33 11.60 -40.26
CA SER A 107 0.78 12.04 -41.13
C SER A 107 1.01 11.13 -42.34
N GLY A 108 0.26 10.04 -42.48
CA GLY A 108 0.42 9.08 -43.56
C GLY A 108 1.71 8.24 -43.45
N ALA A 109 2.22 8.06 -42.23
CA ALA A 109 3.41 7.27 -41.96
C ALA A 109 3.23 5.79 -42.35
N SER A 110 4.33 5.10 -42.65
CA SER A 110 4.29 3.67 -42.95
C SER A 110 3.77 2.85 -41.77
N GLU A 111 3.22 1.65 -42.04
CA GLU A 111 2.74 0.73 -41.02
C GLU A 111 3.82 0.36 -39.97
N GLU A 112 5.07 0.26 -40.41
CA GLU A 112 6.23 0.00 -39.57
C GLU A 112 6.45 1.17 -38.55
N THR A 113 6.39 2.41 -39.06
CA THR A 113 6.50 3.61 -38.22
C THR A 113 5.36 3.73 -37.22
N LEU A 114 4.15 3.43 -37.65
CA LEU A 114 2.96 3.44 -36.80
C LEU A 114 3.05 2.39 -35.68
N THR A 115 3.52 1.17 -36.03
CA THR A 115 3.74 0.10 -35.05
C THR A 115 4.79 0.49 -34.01
N SER A 116 5.91 1.07 -34.46
CA SER A 116 6.96 1.58 -33.57
C SER A 116 6.44 2.69 -32.65
N ALA A 117 5.62 3.62 -33.15
CA ALA A 117 4.99 4.67 -32.36
C ALA A 117 4.03 4.10 -31.30
N LYS A 118 3.24 3.08 -31.63
CA LYS A 118 2.36 2.38 -30.68
C LYS A 118 3.18 1.70 -29.59
N ILE A 119 4.24 0.99 -29.92
CA ILE A 119 5.14 0.34 -28.96
C ILE A 119 5.77 1.38 -28.03
N PHE A 120 6.30 2.46 -28.59
CA PHE A 120 6.88 3.55 -27.79
C PHE A 120 5.83 4.17 -26.83
N ALA A 121 4.64 4.46 -27.32
CA ALA A 121 3.58 5.11 -26.55
C ALA A 121 3.16 4.27 -25.32
N TRP A 122 2.91 2.97 -25.48
CA TRP A 122 2.52 2.15 -24.33
C TRP A 122 3.69 1.91 -23.36
N GLN A 123 4.92 1.74 -23.86
CA GLN A 123 6.10 1.64 -22.99
C GLN A 123 6.31 2.93 -22.18
N ALA A 124 6.16 4.09 -22.82
CA ALA A 124 6.28 5.39 -22.16
C ALA A 124 5.31 5.55 -21.00
N ILE A 125 4.05 5.08 -21.12
CA ILE A 125 3.07 5.09 -20.03
C ILE A 125 3.60 4.31 -18.82
N PHE A 126 4.19 3.12 -19.02
CA PHE A 126 4.75 2.33 -17.93
C PHE A 126 6.00 2.96 -17.32
N TRP A 127 6.88 3.53 -18.13
CA TRP A 127 8.06 4.21 -17.62
C TRP A 127 7.73 5.46 -16.80
N VAL A 128 6.68 6.19 -17.18
CA VAL A 128 6.15 7.31 -16.35
C VAL A 128 5.68 6.80 -14.99
N CYS A 129 5.03 5.63 -14.93
CA CYS A 129 4.63 5.00 -13.67
C CYS A 129 5.82 4.52 -12.82
N ALA A 130 7.01 4.33 -13.39
CA ALA A 130 8.21 3.96 -12.64
C ALA A 130 8.63 5.04 -11.63
N VAL A 131 8.42 6.31 -11.98
CA VAL A 131 8.81 7.44 -11.12
C VAL A 131 8.13 7.39 -9.74
N PRO A 132 6.79 7.38 -9.64
CA PRO A 132 6.13 7.25 -8.33
C PRO A 132 6.43 5.90 -7.66
N GLY A 133 6.65 4.82 -8.42
CA GLY A 133 7.06 3.53 -7.89
C GLY A 133 8.41 3.60 -7.15
N LEU A 134 9.41 4.24 -7.75
CA LEU A 134 10.71 4.47 -7.13
C LEU A 134 10.60 5.37 -5.89
N PHE A 135 9.80 6.44 -5.94
CA PHE A 135 9.55 7.28 -4.78
C PHE A 135 8.92 6.49 -3.62
N LEU A 136 7.95 5.64 -3.91
CA LEU A 136 7.35 4.76 -2.91
C LEU A 136 8.38 3.77 -2.35
N PHE A 137 9.21 3.17 -3.20
CA PHE A 137 10.21 2.20 -2.80
C PHE A 137 11.26 2.83 -1.87
N PHE A 138 11.91 3.91 -2.28
CA PHE A 138 12.90 4.60 -1.44
C PHE A 138 12.27 5.25 -0.20
N GLY A 139 11.07 5.80 -0.33
CA GLY A 139 10.31 6.38 0.78
C GLY A 139 9.95 5.34 1.86
N SER A 140 9.67 4.10 1.46
CA SER A 140 9.30 3.03 2.39
C SER A 140 10.39 2.70 3.42
N PHE A 141 11.66 2.86 3.07
CA PHE A 141 12.77 2.66 4.01
C PHE A 141 12.78 3.67 5.17
N ARG A 142 12.27 4.89 4.90
CA ARG A 142 12.17 5.95 5.92
C ARG A 142 10.92 5.87 6.78
N LEU A 143 9.96 5.01 6.44
CA LEU A 143 8.78 4.80 7.27
C LEU A 143 9.16 4.16 8.61
N SER A 144 8.53 4.59 9.68
CA SER A 144 8.53 3.89 10.96
C SER A 144 7.53 2.73 10.91
N GLU A 145 7.73 1.70 11.75
CA GLU A 145 6.69 0.67 11.89
C GLU A 145 5.47 1.24 12.62
N SER A 146 4.31 0.60 12.45
CA SER A 146 3.09 1.00 13.14
C SER A 146 3.26 0.88 14.66
N PRO A 147 2.97 1.94 15.46
CA PRO A 147 3.06 1.87 16.91
C PRO A 147 2.12 0.82 17.51
N ARG A 148 0.93 0.62 16.93
CA ARG A 148 -0.01 -0.43 17.35
C ARG A 148 0.52 -1.83 17.08
N TYR A 149 1.18 -2.03 15.94
CA TYR A 149 1.83 -3.31 15.61
C TYR A 149 2.98 -3.62 16.59
N LEU A 150 3.86 -2.65 16.86
CA LEU A 150 4.97 -2.80 17.81
C LEU A 150 4.44 -3.13 19.21
N PHE A 151 3.40 -2.44 19.66
CA PHE A 151 2.76 -2.66 20.96
C PHE A 151 2.21 -4.09 21.08
N ARG A 152 1.44 -4.57 20.09
CA ARG A 152 0.90 -5.95 20.04
C ARG A 152 1.99 -7.03 20.03
N ARG A 153 3.18 -6.70 19.51
CA ARG A 153 4.35 -7.60 19.51
C ARG A 153 5.16 -7.54 20.81
N GLY A 154 4.72 -6.80 21.81
CA GLY A 154 5.42 -6.63 23.08
C GLY A 154 6.60 -5.68 23.04
N ARG A 155 6.87 -5.01 21.89
CA ARG A 155 7.95 -4.04 21.71
C ARG A 155 7.50 -2.64 22.16
N LYS A 156 7.11 -2.54 23.45
CA LYS A 156 6.47 -1.35 24.02
C LYS A 156 7.36 -0.11 24.00
N ASP A 157 8.66 -0.27 24.23
CA ASP A 157 9.62 0.85 24.20
C ASP A 157 9.75 1.47 22.81
N GLU A 158 9.78 0.63 21.77
CA GLU A 158 9.83 1.09 20.39
C GLU A 158 8.51 1.74 19.95
N ALA A 159 7.38 1.19 20.40
CA ALA A 159 6.07 1.79 20.17
C ALA A 159 6.00 3.20 20.76
N MET A 160 6.48 3.38 22.01
CA MET A 160 6.57 4.68 22.66
C MET A 160 7.51 5.63 21.91
N ALA A 161 8.67 5.18 21.45
CA ALA A 161 9.62 6.00 20.70
C ALA A 161 9.00 6.51 19.38
N VAL A 162 8.23 5.66 18.67
CA VAL A 162 7.51 6.06 17.44
C VAL A 162 6.41 7.07 17.74
N LEU A 163 5.66 6.88 18.84
CA LEU A 163 4.62 7.82 19.27
C LEU A 163 5.20 9.18 19.65
N VAL A 164 6.27 9.21 20.42
CA VAL A 164 6.97 10.46 20.81
C VAL A 164 7.45 11.21 19.57
N ARG A 165 8.03 10.51 18.60
CA ARG A 165 8.47 11.11 17.34
C ARG A 165 7.33 11.70 16.52
N SER A 166 6.14 11.11 16.60
CA SER A 166 4.98 11.49 15.78
C SER A 166 4.10 12.55 16.45
N TYR A 167 3.96 12.51 17.78
CA TYR A 167 2.99 13.32 18.52
C TYR A 167 3.60 14.22 19.61
N GLY A 168 4.90 14.07 19.91
CA GLY A 168 5.55 14.67 21.08
C GLY A 168 5.21 13.94 22.38
N ASP A 169 5.97 14.28 23.46
CA ASP A 169 5.99 13.51 24.71
C ASP A 169 4.63 13.41 25.41
N VAL A 170 3.88 14.51 25.46
CA VAL A 170 2.62 14.57 26.22
C VAL A 170 1.56 13.69 25.56
N ARG A 171 1.31 13.90 24.28
CA ARG A 171 0.27 13.17 23.54
C ARG A 171 0.65 11.71 23.25
N ALA A 172 1.94 11.42 23.18
CA ALA A 172 2.43 10.04 23.05
C ALA A 172 2.07 9.19 24.26
N LYS A 173 2.15 9.74 25.47
CA LYS A 173 1.75 9.05 26.70
C LYS A 173 0.24 8.77 26.71
N GLU A 174 -0.59 9.75 26.38
CA GLU A 174 -2.04 9.58 26.31
C GLU A 174 -2.45 8.45 25.36
N VAL A 175 -1.88 8.45 24.15
CA VAL A 175 -2.17 7.40 23.14
C VAL A 175 -1.62 6.04 23.58
N PHE A 176 -0.49 6.01 24.27
CA PHE A 176 0.08 4.77 24.79
C PHE A 176 -0.79 4.18 25.92
N ASP A 177 -1.22 5.03 26.86
CA ASP A 177 -2.10 4.62 27.96
C ASP A 177 -3.47 4.13 27.44
N GLU A 178 -4.00 4.77 26.39
CA GLU A 178 -5.20 4.28 25.69
C GLU A 178 -4.97 2.88 25.09
N MET A 179 -3.80 2.61 24.50
CA MET A 179 -3.50 1.28 23.97
C MET A 179 -3.38 0.22 25.07
N VAL A 180 -2.82 0.57 26.22
CA VAL A 180 -2.74 -0.32 27.39
C VAL A 180 -4.14 -0.65 27.89
N HIS A 181 -5.01 0.35 28.04
CA HIS A 181 -6.39 0.17 28.51
C HIS A 181 -7.17 -0.76 27.56
N ILE A 182 -7.06 -0.55 26.26
CA ILE A 182 -7.72 -1.41 25.26
C ILE A 182 -7.20 -2.86 25.38
N GLU A 183 -5.88 -3.07 25.54
CA GLU A 183 -5.31 -4.42 25.73
C GLU A 183 -5.87 -5.12 26.97
N GLU A 184 -6.03 -4.37 28.06
CA GLU A 184 -6.60 -4.89 29.32
C GLU A 184 -8.09 -5.26 29.15
N GLU A 185 -8.88 -4.39 28.50
CA GLU A 185 -10.28 -4.70 28.20
C GLU A 185 -10.44 -5.93 27.30
N GLU A 186 -9.59 -6.04 26.26
CA GLU A 186 -9.62 -7.21 25.38
C GLU A 186 -9.28 -8.51 26.13
N LYS A 187 -8.32 -8.47 27.06
CA LYS A 187 -7.97 -9.61 27.91
C LYS A 187 -9.11 -9.99 28.85
N GLN A 188 -9.75 -9.02 29.51
CA GLN A 188 -10.88 -9.26 30.40
C GLN A 188 -12.05 -9.90 29.64
N LYS A 189 -12.42 -9.38 28.48
CA LYS A 189 -13.47 -9.95 27.63
C LYS A 189 -13.15 -11.37 27.17
N ALA A 190 -11.89 -11.63 26.82
CA ALA A 190 -11.46 -12.96 26.43
C ALA A 190 -11.52 -13.98 27.60
N GLU A 191 -11.21 -13.55 28.82
CA GLU A 191 -11.35 -14.38 30.02
C GLU A 191 -12.81 -14.64 30.39
N GLU A 192 -13.67 -13.65 30.26
CA GLU A 192 -15.12 -13.80 30.49
C GLU A 192 -15.74 -14.79 29.49
N LEU A 193 -15.38 -14.67 28.20
CA LEU A 193 -15.84 -15.62 27.17
C LEU A 193 -15.38 -17.04 27.44
N LYS A 194 -14.14 -17.23 27.91
CA LYS A 194 -13.63 -18.55 28.30
C LYS A 194 -14.38 -19.12 29.51
N LYS A 195 -14.70 -18.30 30.51
CA LYS A 195 -15.49 -18.72 31.67
C LYS A 195 -16.92 -19.11 31.27
N GLN A 196 -17.55 -18.37 30.38
CA GLN A 196 -18.89 -18.67 29.87
C GLN A 196 -18.92 -19.99 29.06
N SER A 197 -17.91 -20.22 28.21
CA SER A 197 -17.81 -21.45 27.43
C SER A 197 -17.57 -22.68 28.32
N SER A 198 -16.73 -22.56 29.35
CA SER A 198 -16.48 -23.67 30.30
C SER A 198 -17.67 -23.94 31.23
N SER A 199 -18.50 -22.93 31.53
CA SER A 199 -19.71 -23.07 32.31
C SER A 199 -20.87 -23.68 31.51
N GLY A 200 -20.92 -23.45 30.19
CA GLY A 200 -21.90 -24.05 29.28
C GLY A 200 -21.66 -25.53 28.98
N GLU A 201 -20.42 -25.99 28.97
CA GLU A 201 -20.07 -27.41 28.80
C GLU A 201 -20.34 -28.25 30.04
N SER A 202 -20.45 -27.66 31.22
CA SER A 202 -20.76 -28.42 32.46
C SER A 202 -22.27 -28.64 32.67
N LEU A 203 -23.13 -28.19 31.77
CA LEU A 203 -24.60 -28.33 31.83
C LEU A 203 -25.18 -29.28 30.75
N LEU A 204 -24.34 -29.97 30.00
CA LEU A 204 -24.69 -31.03 29.05
C LEU A 204 -24.07 -32.38 29.53
#